data_34a1cb904a0616af344794f074cb8da2
#
_entry.id   34a1cb904a0616af344794f074cb8da2
#
_cell.length_a   1.000
_cell.length_b   1.000
_cell.length_c   1.000
_cell.angle_alpha   90.00
_cell.angle_beta   90.00
_cell.angle_gamma   90.00
#
_symmetry.space_group_name_H-M   'P 1'
#
loop_
_entity.id
_entity.type
_entity.pdbx_description
1 polymer ?
#
loop_
_entity_poly.entity_id
_entity_poly.type
_entity_poly.pdbx_seq_one_letter_code
_entity_poly.pdbx_strand_id
1 'polypeptide(L)'
;MQGYGIQGQLAPELRVPEWLENTDGKDLKLADIEAPLIVLYNFQSWCPGCHSHGFPAIAELRDGLREDGLLDRVQFIAVQTVFEGHDVNTAEKARESVARHGLEDIPLGQDSGHPPTIMADYLTGGTPWTVLFGPDRKVLHNSFQIDAQQVHSAFGKIIAHLDSAHADSTDADSADSEAVDA
;
A
#
# COMPACT_ATOMS: atom_id res chain seq x y z
N MET A 1 15.81 -13.25 -18.87
CA MET A 1 15.95 -12.47 -17.62
C MET A 1 14.56 -12.32 -17.02
N GLN A 2 14.32 -12.87 -15.84
CA GLN A 2 13.09 -12.57 -15.10
C GLN A 2 13.17 -11.09 -14.64
N GLY A 3 12.21 -10.27 -15.08
CA GLY A 3 12.11 -8.88 -14.62
C GLY A 3 11.64 -8.85 -13.18
N TYR A 4 11.89 -7.73 -12.48
CA TYR A 4 11.33 -7.48 -11.16
C TYR A 4 9.86 -7.09 -11.26
N GLY A 5 9.11 -7.38 -10.18
CA GLY A 5 7.72 -7.00 -10.03
C GLY A 5 6.73 -7.98 -10.63
N ILE A 6 5.50 -7.87 -10.15
CA ILE A 6 4.35 -8.71 -10.56
C ILE A 6 3.18 -7.86 -11.08
N GLN A 7 3.49 -6.75 -11.75
CA GLN A 7 2.47 -5.84 -12.28
C GLN A 7 1.44 -6.57 -13.16
N GLY A 8 0.16 -6.26 -12.97
CA GLY A 8 -0.96 -6.87 -13.67
C GLY A 8 -1.45 -8.20 -13.08
N GLN A 9 -0.71 -8.80 -12.15
CA GLN A 9 -1.09 -10.04 -11.48
C GLN A 9 -1.93 -9.76 -10.22
N LEU A 10 -2.71 -10.76 -9.80
CA LEU A 10 -3.37 -10.73 -8.49
C LEU A 10 -2.30 -10.74 -7.39
N ALA A 11 -2.46 -9.86 -6.42
CA ALA A 11 -1.52 -9.73 -5.31
C ALA A 11 -1.53 -10.99 -4.43
N PRO A 12 -0.36 -11.57 -4.13
CA PRO A 12 -0.25 -12.56 -3.06
C PRO A 12 -0.56 -11.92 -1.70
N GLU A 13 -1.00 -12.72 -0.73
CA GLU A 13 -1.23 -12.24 0.65
C GLU A 13 0.05 -11.66 1.28
N LEU A 14 -0.16 -10.75 2.21
CA LEU A 14 0.92 -10.14 3.00
C LEU A 14 1.40 -11.13 4.07
N ARG A 15 2.44 -11.88 3.77
CA ARG A 15 3.05 -12.85 4.71
C ARG A 15 4.17 -12.19 5.51
N VAL A 16 3.86 -11.09 6.20
CA VAL A 16 4.83 -10.37 7.03
C VAL A 16 4.99 -11.13 8.35
N PRO A 17 6.22 -11.55 8.72
CA PRO A 17 6.45 -12.38 9.91
C PRO A 17 6.12 -11.68 11.22
N GLU A 18 6.25 -10.38 11.30
CA GLU A 18 5.99 -9.60 12.51
C GLU A 18 5.36 -8.25 12.16
N TRP A 19 4.17 -8.00 12.70
CA TRP A 19 3.53 -6.69 12.66
C TRP A 19 3.87 -5.92 13.92
N LEU A 20 4.43 -4.73 13.75
CA LEU A 20 4.98 -3.92 14.84
C LEU A 20 3.96 -2.91 15.39
N GLU A 21 3.19 -2.26 14.50
CA GLU A 21 2.30 -1.15 14.87
C GLU A 21 1.02 -1.15 14.01
N ASN A 22 -0.05 -0.60 14.58
CA ASN A 22 -1.31 -0.23 13.92
C ASN A 22 -2.05 -1.39 13.20
N THR A 23 -1.96 -2.61 13.75
CA THR A 23 -2.71 -3.77 13.27
C THR A 23 -3.60 -4.42 14.35
N ASP A 24 -3.80 -3.74 15.48
CA ASP A 24 -4.54 -4.24 16.66
C ASP A 24 -4.02 -5.60 17.16
N GLY A 25 -2.72 -5.85 16.99
CA GLY A 25 -2.06 -7.09 17.38
C GLY A 25 -2.44 -8.31 16.53
N LYS A 26 -2.96 -8.10 15.31
CA LYS A 26 -3.34 -9.15 14.37
C LYS A 26 -2.51 -9.09 13.10
N ASP A 27 -2.44 -10.21 12.40
CA ASP A 27 -1.87 -10.23 11.05
C ASP A 27 -2.79 -9.45 10.09
N LEU A 28 -2.21 -8.50 9.37
CA LEU A 28 -2.92 -7.75 8.36
C LEU A 28 -3.04 -8.59 7.08
N LYS A 29 -4.27 -8.86 6.66
CA LYS A 29 -4.56 -9.60 5.42
C LYS A 29 -5.16 -8.66 4.39
N LEU A 30 -4.82 -8.87 3.12
CA LEU A 30 -5.37 -8.07 2.02
C LEU A 30 -6.91 -8.14 1.95
N ALA A 31 -7.48 -9.29 2.31
CA ALA A 31 -8.92 -9.50 2.33
C ALA A 31 -9.65 -8.67 3.40
N ASP A 32 -8.97 -8.30 4.49
CA ASP A 32 -9.55 -7.55 5.61
C ASP A 32 -9.44 -6.02 5.41
N ILE A 33 -8.75 -5.58 4.36
CA ILE A 33 -8.60 -4.15 4.04
C ILE A 33 -9.82 -3.68 3.25
N GLU A 34 -10.60 -2.77 3.85
CA GLU A 34 -11.81 -2.23 3.23
C GLU A 34 -11.51 -1.20 2.13
N ALA A 35 -10.42 -0.45 2.29
CA ALA A 35 -10.02 0.56 1.31
C ALA A 35 -9.82 -0.05 -0.09
N PRO A 36 -10.38 0.55 -1.15
CA PRO A 36 -10.28 0.02 -2.50
C PRO A 36 -8.87 0.06 -3.08
N LEU A 37 -8.03 0.96 -2.59
CA LEU A 37 -6.65 1.11 -3.06
C LEU A 37 -5.68 0.87 -1.91
N ILE A 38 -4.50 0.30 -2.22
CA ILE A 38 -3.47 0.03 -1.21
C ILE A 38 -2.11 0.49 -1.74
N VAL A 39 -1.32 1.10 -0.85
CA VAL A 39 0.08 1.44 -1.05
C VAL A 39 0.92 0.64 -0.07
N LEU A 40 1.70 -0.31 -0.57
CA LEU A 40 2.68 -1.06 0.21
C LEU A 40 4.07 -0.48 -0.07
N TYR A 41 4.68 0.10 0.96
CA TYR A 41 6.01 0.68 0.89
C TYR A 41 7.04 -0.20 1.62
N ASN A 42 8.05 -0.65 0.90
CA ASN A 42 9.11 -1.49 1.42
C ASN A 42 10.40 -0.69 1.55
N PHE A 43 11.01 -0.74 2.72
CA PHE A 43 12.20 0.04 3.06
C PHE A 43 13.20 -0.73 3.92
N GLN A 44 14.37 -0.17 4.10
CA GLN A 44 15.32 -0.50 5.18
C GLN A 44 15.74 0.79 5.88
N SER A 45 15.83 0.78 7.21
CA SER A 45 16.14 1.98 8.02
C SER A 45 17.49 2.60 7.69
N TRP A 46 18.45 1.81 7.27
CA TRP A 46 19.79 2.27 6.89
C TRP A 46 19.90 2.74 5.43
N CYS A 47 18.86 2.50 4.61
CA CYS A 47 18.87 2.77 3.18
C CYS A 47 18.77 4.27 2.88
N PRO A 48 19.82 4.92 2.34
CA PRO A 48 19.78 6.37 2.04
C PRO A 48 18.68 6.75 1.04
N GLY A 49 18.45 5.92 -0.01
CA GLY A 49 17.42 6.16 -1.00
C GLY A 49 16.00 6.07 -0.44
N CYS A 50 15.79 5.25 0.59
CA CYS A 50 14.52 5.18 1.29
C CYS A 50 14.18 6.51 1.97
N HIS A 51 15.18 7.15 2.61
CA HIS A 51 14.97 8.41 3.34
C HIS A 51 14.98 9.64 2.44
N SER A 52 15.78 9.64 1.36
CA SER A 52 15.92 10.82 0.48
C SER A 52 14.86 10.90 -0.61
N HIS A 53 14.24 9.76 -0.99
CA HIS A 53 13.26 9.71 -2.09
C HIS A 53 12.01 8.90 -1.74
N GLY A 54 12.14 7.69 -1.21
CA GLY A 54 11.02 6.78 -0.99
C GLY A 54 10.01 7.32 0.02
N PHE A 55 10.41 7.53 1.27
CA PHE A 55 9.54 8.10 2.31
C PHE A 55 8.95 9.46 1.92
N PRO A 56 9.72 10.43 1.37
CA PRO A 56 9.15 11.69 0.91
C PRO A 56 8.06 11.53 -0.14
N ALA A 57 8.23 10.64 -1.12
CA ALA A 57 7.21 10.39 -2.14
C ALA A 57 5.91 9.77 -1.55
N ILE A 58 6.05 8.85 -0.57
CA ILE A 58 4.90 8.27 0.12
C ILE A 58 4.17 9.33 0.97
N ALA A 59 4.91 10.17 1.69
CA ALA A 59 4.35 11.26 2.48
C ALA A 59 3.63 12.29 1.59
N GLU A 60 4.25 12.72 0.48
CA GLU A 60 3.64 13.64 -0.51
C GLU A 60 2.33 13.06 -1.08
N LEU A 61 2.32 11.80 -1.49
CA LEU A 61 1.12 11.14 -1.99
C LEU A 61 0.01 11.14 -0.93
N ARG A 62 0.36 10.79 0.30
CA ARG A 62 -0.59 10.71 1.41
C ARG A 62 -1.17 12.09 1.76
N ASP A 63 -0.34 13.12 1.78
CA ASP A 63 -0.78 14.49 2.06
C ASP A 63 -1.69 15.02 0.96
N GLY A 64 -1.38 14.80 -0.32
CA GLY A 64 -2.27 15.16 -1.42
C GLY A 64 -3.63 14.47 -1.35
N LEU A 65 -3.67 13.16 -1.03
CA LEU A 65 -4.93 12.44 -0.85
C LEU A 65 -5.72 12.95 0.37
N ARG A 66 -5.03 13.36 1.44
CA ARG A 66 -5.67 13.98 2.62
C ARG A 66 -6.29 15.33 2.28
N GLU A 67 -5.58 16.17 1.54
CA GLU A 67 -6.07 17.50 1.10
C GLU A 67 -7.33 17.37 0.24
N ASP A 68 -7.42 16.34 -0.60
CA ASP A 68 -8.59 16.08 -1.45
C ASP A 68 -9.70 15.28 -0.74
N GLY A 69 -9.53 14.91 0.54
CA GLY A 69 -10.50 14.11 1.29
C GLY A 69 -10.62 12.65 0.82
N LEU A 70 -9.58 12.12 0.17
CA LEU A 70 -9.54 10.77 -0.40
C LEU A 70 -8.73 9.77 0.44
N LEU A 71 -8.16 10.20 1.58
CA LEU A 71 -7.24 9.37 2.36
C LEU A 71 -7.90 8.07 2.84
N ASP A 72 -9.17 8.10 3.24
CA ASP A 72 -9.90 6.92 3.72
C ASP A 72 -10.14 5.86 2.63
N ARG A 73 -9.93 6.23 1.36
CA ARG A 73 -10.06 5.33 0.21
C ARG A 73 -8.76 4.60 -0.12
N VAL A 74 -7.67 4.88 0.62
CA VAL A 74 -6.34 4.31 0.36
C VAL A 74 -5.70 3.84 1.65
N GLN A 75 -5.43 2.53 1.75
CA GLN A 75 -4.66 1.97 2.86
C GLN A 75 -3.18 2.09 2.57
N PHE A 76 -2.45 2.80 3.42
CA PHE A 76 -0.98 2.81 3.41
C PHE A 76 -0.45 1.75 4.37
N ILE A 77 0.61 1.07 3.97
CA ILE A 77 1.29 0.02 4.75
C ILE A 77 2.79 0.20 4.53
N ALA A 78 3.58 0.15 5.58
CA ALA A 78 5.04 0.13 5.51
C ALA A 78 5.60 -1.20 6.02
N VAL A 79 6.57 -1.77 5.32
CA VAL A 79 7.28 -2.98 5.76
C VAL A 79 8.78 -2.73 5.67
N GLN A 80 9.48 -2.87 6.80
CA GLN A 80 10.93 -2.97 6.77
C GLN A 80 11.33 -4.35 6.26
N THR A 81 11.76 -4.41 4.99
CA THR A 81 12.12 -5.64 4.29
C THR A 81 13.63 -5.83 4.38
N VAL A 82 14.07 -6.64 5.32
CA VAL A 82 15.49 -6.77 5.69
C VAL A 82 16.12 -7.93 4.95
N PHE A 83 16.81 -7.66 3.87
CA PHE A 83 17.60 -8.65 3.12
C PHE A 83 19.10 -8.52 3.36
N GLU A 84 19.54 -7.44 4.01
CA GLU A 84 20.92 -7.17 4.43
C GLU A 84 20.93 -6.26 5.66
N GLY A 85 22.07 -6.15 6.35
CA GLY A 85 22.21 -5.27 7.52
C GLY A 85 21.22 -5.60 8.65
N HIS A 86 21.06 -6.87 8.99
CA HIS A 86 20.11 -7.34 10.01
C HIS A 86 20.38 -6.75 11.40
N ASP A 87 21.63 -6.42 11.69
CA ASP A 87 22.07 -5.81 12.96
C ASP A 87 21.71 -4.34 13.11
N VAL A 88 21.47 -3.63 12.00
CA VAL A 88 21.12 -2.20 11.97
C VAL A 88 19.65 -1.93 11.55
N ASN A 89 19.01 -2.85 10.87
CA ASN A 89 17.61 -2.76 10.46
C ASN A 89 16.68 -3.44 11.49
N THR A 90 16.70 -2.93 12.72
CA THR A 90 15.90 -3.47 13.83
C THR A 90 14.46 -2.93 13.80
N ALA A 91 13.55 -3.59 14.54
CA ALA A 91 12.16 -3.13 14.69
C ALA A 91 12.07 -1.72 15.30
N GLU A 92 12.97 -1.37 16.23
CA GLU A 92 13.05 -0.02 16.79
C GLU A 92 13.40 1.01 15.70
N LYS A 93 14.39 0.70 14.87
CA LYS A 93 14.78 1.56 13.74
C LYS A 93 13.69 1.69 12.69
N ALA A 94 12.88 0.66 12.49
CA ALA A 94 11.70 0.75 11.64
C ALA A 94 10.69 1.79 12.18
N ARG A 95 10.38 1.75 13.48
CA ARG A 95 9.49 2.73 14.13
C ARG A 95 10.04 4.15 14.04
N GLU A 96 11.33 4.34 14.33
CA GLU A 96 11.99 5.64 14.18
C GLU A 96 11.92 6.18 12.75
N SER A 97 12.05 5.29 11.76
CA SER A 97 12.02 5.67 10.34
C SER A 97 10.66 6.18 9.92
N VAL A 98 9.58 5.45 10.22
CA VAL A 98 8.21 5.90 9.87
C VAL A 98 7.82 7.17 10.62
N ALA A 99 8.16 7.28 11.90
CA ALA A 99 7.89 8.48 12.70
C ALA A 99 8.62 9.72 12.18
N ARG A 100 9.88 9.58 11.74
CA ARG A 100 10.65 10.68 11.14
C ARG A 100 9.98 11.28 9.91
N HIS A 101 9.19 10.48 9.20
CA HIS A 101 8.52 10.90 7.97
C HIS A 101 7.00 11.11 8.12
N GLY A 102 6.48 11.17 9.37
CA GLY A 102 5.08 11.43 9.65
C GLY A 102 4.14 10.29 9.22
N LEU A 103 4.63 9.05 9.28
CA LEU A 103 3.91 7.83 8.88
C LEU A 103 3.72 6.85 10.06
N GLU A 104 3.80 7.33 11.30
CA GLU A 104 3.70 6.50 12.51
C GLU A 104 2.30 5.91 12.75
N ASP A 105 1.28 6.38 12.05
CA ASP A 105 -0.11 5.95 12.18
C ASP A 105 -0.54 4.88 11.15
N ILE A 106 0.35 4.48 10.24
CA ILE A 106 0.07 3.40 9.29
C ILE A 106 0.54 2.04 9.83
N PRO A 107 -0.05 0.91 9.39
CA PRO A 107 0.47 -0.42 9.69
C PRO A 107 1.94 -0.54 9.33
N LEU A 108 2.74 -1.02 10.30
CA LEU A 108 4.17 -1.21 10.16
C LEU A 108 4.53 -2.68 10.40
N GLY A 109 5.22 -3.29 9.46
CA GLY A 109 5.72 -4.65 9.55
C GLY A 109 7.25 -4.75 9.51
N GLN A 110 7.77 -5.86 10.06
CA GLN A 110 9.16 -6.29 10.00
C GLN A 110 9.25 -7.62 9.27
N ASP A 111 9.95 -7.64 8.16
CA ASP A 111 10.20 -8.85 7.36
C ASP A 111 11.71 -9.08 7.23
N SER A 112 12.24 -9.91 8.13
CA SER A 112 13.67 -10.25 8.21
C SER A 112 13.95 -11.69 7.79
N GLY A 113 13.12 -12.26 6.92
CA GLY A 113 13.28 -13.61 6.38
C GLY A 113 14.50 -13.76 5.46
N HIS A 114 14.82 -14.99 5.08
CA HIS A 114 15.93 -15.31 4.19
C HIS A 114 15.45 -16.21 3.02
N PRO A 115 14.98 -15.64 1.90
CA PRO A 115 14.75 -14.23 1.63
C PRO A 115 13.54 -13.67 2.41
N PRO A 116 13.41 -12.34 2.53
CA PRO A 116 12.20 -11.72 3.04
C PRO A 116 10.98 -12.15 2.20
N THR A 117 9.84 -12.42 2.87
CA THR A 117 8.65 -12.94 2.20
C THR A 117 8.09 -11.96 1.18
N ILE A 118 8.06 -10.66 1.50
CA ILE A 118 7.63 -9.61 0.57
C ILE A 118 8.53 -9.55 -0.67
N MET A 119 9.85 -9.69 -0.50
CA MET A 119 10.76 -9.73 -1.66
C MET A 119 10.47 -10.91 -2.58
N ALA A 120 10.27 -12.09 -1.99
CA ALA A 120 10.01 -13.32 -2.74
C ALA A 120 8.66 -13.27 -3.46
N ASP A 121 7.59 -12.85 -2.77
CA ASP A 121 6.23 -12.90 -3.28
C ASP A 121 5.94 -11.80 -4.31
N TYR A 122 6.50 -10.60 -4.11
CA TYR A 122 6.29 -9.46 -5.00
C TYR A 122 7.43 -9.24 -6.01
N LEU A 123 8.43 -10.11 -6.01
CA LEU A 123 9.64 -10.03 -6.86
C LEU A 123 10.28 -8.65 -6.81
N THR A 124 10.47 -8.10 -5.61
CA THR A 124 11.06 -6.78 -5.46
C THR A 124 12.55 -6.81 -5.75
N GLY A 125 13.08 -5.72 -6.34
CA GLY A 125 14.48 -5.62 -6.71
C GLY A 125 15.39 -5.06 -5.60
N GLY A 126 14.81 -4.72 -4.43
CA GLY A 126 15.53 -4.09 -3.32
C GLY A 126 14.66 -3.05 -2.59
N THR A 127 15.30 -2.04 -1.99
CA THR A 127 14.63 -0.91 -1.32
C THR A 127 15.22 0.43 -1.75
N PRO A 128 14.42 1.53 -1.78
CA PRO A 128 12.98 1.57 -1.54
C PRO A 128 12.20 0.79 -2.61
N TRP A 129 11.03 0.22 -2.28
CA TRP A 129 10.19 -0.42 -3.27
C TRP A 129 8.71 -0.18 -2.96
N THR A 130 7.94 0.24 -3.96
CA THR A 130 6.52 0.52 -3.79
C THR A 130 5.68 -0.40 -4.65
N VAL A 131 4.63 -0.96 -4.05
CA VAL A 131 3.60 -1.75 -4.72
C VAL A 131 2.26 -1.04 -4.55
N LEU A 132 1.56 -0.79 -5.65
CA LEU A 132 0.22 -0.20 -5.67
C LEU A 132 -0.79 -1.26 -6.08
N PHE A 133 -1.89 -1.36 -5.33
CA PHE A 133 -2.95 -2.32 -5.61
C PHE A 133 -4.24 -1.61 -6.00
N GLY A 134 -4.92 -2.17 -6.98
CA GLY A 134 -6.24 -1.75 -7.42
C GLY A 134 -7.38 -2.33 -6.58
N PRO A 135 -8.63 -1.94 -6.90
CA PRO A 135 -9.83 -2.40 -6.19
C PRO A 135 -10.02 -3.93 -6.28
N ASP A 136 -9.57 -4.53 -7.36
CA ASP A 136 -9.59 -5.99 -7.59
C ASP A 136 -8.37 -6.72 -7.02
N ARG A 137 -7.57 -6.00 -6.20
CA ARG A 137 -6.31 -6.50 -5.62
C ARG A 137 -5.25 -6.90 -6.67
N LYS A 138 -5.38 -6.47 -7.90
CA LYS A 138 -4.28 -6.59 -8.86
C LYS A 138 -3.23 -5.52 -8.60
N VAL A 139 -1.98 -5.88 -8.85
CA VAL A 139 -0.85 -4.97 -8.76
C VAL A 139 -0.86 -3.99 -9.93
N LEU A 140 -1.13 -2.73 -9.65
CA LEU A 140 -1.15 -1.64 -10.64
C LEU A 140 0.27 -1.17 -10.97
N HIS A 141 1.14 -1.16 -9.97
CA HIS A 141 2.53 -0.70 -10.08
C HIS A 141 3.41 -1.44 -9.08
N ASN A 142 4.66 -1.69 -9.47
CA ASN A 142 5.61 -2.43 -8.64
C ASN A 142 7.04 -2.06 -9.07
N SER A 143 7.65 -1.08 -8.38
CA SER A 143 8.98 -0.57 -8.73
C SER A 143 9.70 0.14 -7.58
N PHE A 144 10.97 0.53 -7.80
CA PHE A 144 11.79 1.26 -6.85
C PHE A 144 11.24 2.63 -6.45
N GLN A 145 10.58 3.33 -7.38
CA GLN A 145 10.14 4.70 -7.17
C GLN A 145 8.75 4.91 -7.74
N ILE A 146 8.03 5.84 -7.15
CA ILE A 146 6.78 6.39 -7.66
C ILE A 146 6.92 7.89 -7.90
N ASP A 147 6.17 8.40 -8.84
CA ASP A 147 5.85 9.81 -8.95
C ASP A 147 4.54 10.05 -8.17
N ALA A 148 4.65 10.74 -7.04
CA ALA A 148 3.52 10.94 -6.12
C ALA A 148 2.34 11.64 -6.79
N GLN A 149 2.60 12.64 -7.67
CA GLN A 149 1.56 13.41 -8.35
C GLN A 149 0.85 12.56 -9.42
N GLN A 150 1.58 11.73 -10.15
CA GLN A 150 0.99 10.81 -11.12
C GLN A 150 0.13 9.75 -10.42
N VAL A 151 0.60 9.17 -9.32
CA VAL A 151 -0.17 8.19 -8.53
C VAL A 151 -1.40 8.85 -7.92
N HIS A 152 -1.28 10.03 -7.34
CA HIS A 152 -2.40 10.80 -6.79
C HIS A 152 -3.48 11.04 -7.85
N SER A 153 -3.12 11.53 -9.04
CA SER A 153 -4.04 11.71 -10.17
C SER A 153 -4.71 10.41 -10.61
N ALA A 154 -3.95 9.31 -10.69
CA ALA A 154 -4.48 8.01 -11.09
C ALA A 154 -5.47 7.46 -10.04
N PHE A 155 -5.14 7.56 -8.75
CA PHE A 155 -6.01 7.14 -7.66
C PHE A 155 -7.31 7.95 -7.63
N GLY A 156 -7.25 9.28 -7.79
CA GLY A 156 -8.42 10.13 -7.89
C GLY A 156 -9.39 9.70 -9.01
N LYS A 157 -8.86 9.35 -10.18
CA LYS A 157 -9.67 8.83 -11.30
C LYS A 157 -10.31 7.48 -11.00
N ILE A 158 -9.58 6.57 -10.38
CA ILE A 158 -10.12 5.25 -9.98
C ILE A 158 -11.24 5.43 -8.97
N ILE A 159 -11.04 6.25 -7.95
CA ILE A 159 -12.04 6.51 -6.91
C ILE A 159 -13.30 7.14 -7.51
N ALA A 160 -13.15 8.16 -8.36
CA ALA A 160 -14.29 8.80 -9.04
C ALA A 160 -15.09 7.80 -9.90
N HIS A 161 -14.41 6.88 -10.58
CA HIS A 161 -15.07 5.82 -11.35
C HIS A 161 -15.85 4.85 -10.44
N LEU A 162 -15.28 4.44 -9.30
CA LEU A 162 -15.96 3.57 -8.34
C LEU A 162 -17.21 4.24 -7.77
N ASP A 163 -17.15 5.54 -7.45
CA ASP A 163 -18.27 6.30 -6.91
C ASP A 163 -19.40 6.45 -7.94
N SER A 164 -19.06 6.67 -9.21
CA SER A 164 -20.04 6.73 -10.30
C SER A 164 -20.75 5.39 -10.51
N ALA A 165 -20.02 4.28 -10.48
CA ALA A 165 -20.58 2.94 -10.62
C ALA A 165 -21.53 2.57 -9.46
N HIS A 166 -21.25 3.05 -8.26
CA HIS A 166 -22.15 2.87 -7.10
C HIS A 166 -23.42 3.69 -7.23
N ALA A 167 -23.36 4.92 -7.71
CA ALA A 167 -24.53 5.77 -7.93
C ALA A 167 -25.51 5.14 -8.94
N ASP A 168 -24.98 4.63 -10.07
CA ASP A 168 -25.79 4.00 -11.11
C ASP A 168 -26.47 2.71 -10.61
N SER A 169 -25.85 1.96 -9.71
CA SER A 169 -26.42 0.72 -9.15
C SER A 169 -27.55 0.99 -8.14
N THR A 170 -27.48 2.08 -7.38
CA THR A 170 -28.53 2.45 -6.41
C THR A 170 -29.78 3.01 -7.09
N ASP A 171 -29.64 3.70 -8.22
CA ASP A 171 -30.76 4.21 -8.99
C ASP A 171 -31.54 3.08 -9.71
N ALA A 172 -30.84 2.02 -10.13
CA ALA A 172 -31.47 0.84 -10.76
C ALA A 172 -32.30 0.02 -9.76
N ASP A 173 -31.86 -0.12 -8.51
CA ASP A 173 -32.54 -0.90 -7.46
C ASP A 173 -33.79 -0.16 -6.93
N SER A 174 -33.78 1.16 -6.96
CA SER A 174 -34.94 1.99 -6.57
C SER A 174 -36.07 2.00 -7.62
N ALA A 175 -35.73 1.80 -8.89
CA ALA A 175 -36.73 1.74 -9.97
C ALA A 175 -37.50 0.42 -10.02
N ASP A 176 -36.90 -0.70 -9.56
CA ASP A 176 -37.53 -2.00 -9.56
C ASP A 176 -38.49 -2.22 -8.37
N SER A 177 -38.34 -1.45 -7.29
CA SER A 177 -39.22 -1.54 -6.11
C SER A 177 -40.58 -0.81 -6.29
N GLU A 178 -40.70 0.12 -7.20
CA GLU A 178 -41.98 0.83 -7.50
C GLU A 178 -42.88 0.07 -8.48
N ALA A 179 -42.38 -0.97 -9.15
CA ALA A 179 -43.14 -1.74 -10.13
C ALA A 179 -43.94 -2.93 -9.56
N VAL A 180 -43.86 -3.21 -8.25
CA VAL A 180 -44.48 -4.40 -7.62
C VAL A 180 -45.79 -4.07 -6.89
N ASP A 181 -46.19 -2.79 -6.81
CA ASP A 181 -47.39 -2.36 -6.06
C ASP A 181 -48.47 -1.69 -6.95
N ALA A 182 -48.62 -2.21 -8.18
CA ALA A 182 -49.68 -1.79 -9.08
C ALA A 182 -50.50 -2.95 -9.62
#